data_260eb1f2c398eb88624bd204c4d44b5f
#
_entry.id   260eb1f2c398eb88624bd204c4d44b5f
#
_cell.length_a   1.000
_cell.length_b   1.000
_cell.length_c   1.000
_cell.angle_alpha   90.00
_cell.angle_beta   90.00
_cell.angle_gamma   90.00
#
_symmetry.space_group_name_H-M   'P 1'
#
loop_
_entity.id
_entity.type
_entity.pdbx_description
1 polymer ?
#
loop_
_entity_poly.entity_id
_entity_poly.type
_entity_poly.pdbx_seq_one_letter_code
_entity_poly.pdbx_strand_id
1 'polypeptide(L)'
;MALTVEEKTEIIVDSRMHETDTGSPEVQVSILTRRINQMTELLKIHKHYLHSRRGLLMMVGRRRRLLAYISKKSPDRYRALIAKLGLRH
;
A
#
# COMPACT_ATOMS: atom_id res chain seq x y z
N MET A 1 12.12 7.57 -5.72
CA MET A 1 11.34 6.61 -4.89
C MET A 1 9.93 6.35 -5.37
N ALA A 2 9.62 6.69 -6.58
CA ALA A 2 8.34 6.31 -7.18
C ALA A 2 8.42 4.90 -7.74
N LEU A 3 7.28 4.21 -7.78
CA LEU A 3 7.18 2.93 -8.44
C LEU A 3 7.35 3.09 -9.95
N THR A 4 7.97 2.13 -10.61
CA THR A 4 8.02 2.10 -12.05
C THR A 4 6.63 1.82 -12.62
N VAL A 5 6.43 2.10 -13.91
CA VAL A 5 5.15 1.80 -14.57
C VAL A 5 4.87 0.30 -14.52
N GLU A 6 5.90 -0.53 -14.76
CA GLU A 6 5.76 -1.98 -14.69
C GLU A 6 5.38 -2.45 -13.29
N GLU A 7 6.02 -1.92 -12.25
CA GLU A 7 5.70 -2.28 -10.86
C GLU A 7 4.26 -1.91 -10.51
N LYS A 8 3.79 -0.73 -10.89
CA LYS A 8 2.41 -0.32 -10.66
C LYS A 8 1.44 -1.22 -11.39
N THR A 9 1.74 -1.57 -12.63
CA THR A 9 0.90 -2.46 -13.43
C THR A 9 0.78 -3.83 -12.79
N GLU A 10 1.88 -4.40 -12.32
CA GLU A 10 1.87 -5.69 -11.62
C GLU A 10 0.99 -5.65 -10.36
N ILE A 11 1.13 -4.60 -9.56
CA ILE A 11 0.35 -4.44 -8.32
C ILE A 11 -1.14 -4.31 -8.65
N ILE A 12 -1.48 -3.51 -9.64
CA ILE A 12 -2.86 -3.28 -10.06
C ILE A 12 -3.49 -4.58 -10.56
N VAL A 13 -2.81 -5.30 -11.43
CA VAL A 13 -3.29 -6.58 -11.97
C VAL A 13 -3.50 -7.59 -10.85
N ASP A 14 -2.56 -7.67 -9.92
CA ASP A 14 -2.61 -8.62 -8.81
C ASP A 14 -3.70 -8.29 -7.79
N SER A 15 -4.01 -7.01 -7.58
CA SER A 15 -4.89 -6.55 -6.51
C SER A 15 -6.31 -6.17 -6.95
N ARG A 16 -6.54 -5.96 -8.23
CA ARG A 16 -7.86 -5.50 -8.71
C ARG A 16 -8.92 -6.58 -8.55
N MET A 17 -10.15 -6.15 -8.31
CA MET A 17 -11.30 -7.03 -8.13
C MET A 17 -11.84 -7.56 -9.46
N HIS A 18 -11.64 -6.82 -10.54
CA HIS A 18 -12.01 -7.18 -11.90
C HIS A 18 -11.10 -6.42 -12.87
N GLU A 19 -11.15 -6.76 -14.15
CA GLU A 19 -10.20 -6.24 -15.15
C GLU A 19 -10.12 -4.73 -15.25
N THR A 20 -11.21 -4.02 -14.97
CA THR A 20 -11.23 -2.55 -15.05
C THR A 20 -10.93 -1.86 -13.74
N ASP A 21 -10.72 -2.60 -12.66
CA ASP A 21 -10.51 -2.02 -11.34
C ASP A 21 -9.05 -1.63 -11.15
N THR A 22 -8.78 -0.32 -11.31
CA THR A 22 -7.44 0.25 -11.12
C THR A 22 -7.36 1.23 -9.95
N GLY A 23 -8.49 1.58 -9.34
CA GLY A 23 -8.55 2.59 -8.31
C GLY A 23 -9.28 2.17 -7.03
N SER A 24 -9.55 0.88 -6.86
CA SER A 24 -10.23 0.40 -5.65
C SER A 24 -9.37 0.64 -4.42
N PRO A 25 -9.98 0.68 -3.21
CA PRO A 25 -9.22 0.79 -1.97
C PRO A 25 -8.16 -0.31 -1.83
N GLU A 26 -8.46 -1.53 -2.26
CA GLU A 26 -7.51 -2.65 -2.20
C GLU A 26 -6.28 -2.38 -3.06
N VAL A 27 -6.47 -1.87 -4.28
CA VAL A 27 -5.37 -1.50 -5.16
C VAL A 27 -4.54 -0.38 -4.55
N GLN A 28 -5.20 0.63 -3.99
CA GLN A 28 -4.49 1.74 -3.34
C GLN A 28 -3.65 1.28 -2.15
N VAL A 29 -4.18 0.37 -1.33
CA VAL A 29 -3.44 -0.21 -0.20
C VAL A 29 -2.22 -0.99 -0.69
N SER A 30 -2.37 -1.76 -1.76
CA SER A 30 -1.26 -2.53 -2.33
C SER A 30 -0.14 -1.63 -2.85
N ILE A 31 -0.49 -0.56 -3.54
CA ILE A 31 0.48 0.43 -4.04
C ILE A 31 1.20 1.11 -2.87
N LEU A 32 0.43 1.55 -1.85
CA LEU A 32 1.00 2.18 -0.67
C LEU A 32 1.94 1.25 0.08
N THR A 33 1.57 -0.02 0.22
CA THR A 33 2.42 -1.02 0.88
C THR A 33 3.76 -1.16 0.16
N ARG A 34 3.74 -1.22 -1.17
CA ARG A 34 4.97 -1.29 -1.97
C ARG A 34 5.85 -0.06 -1.75
N ARG A 35 5.25 1.13 -1.79
CA ARG A 35 5.97 2.39 -1.56
C ARG A 35 6.53 2.49 -0.15
N ILE A 36 5.74 2.07 0.85
CA ILE A 36 6.19 2.07 2.25
C ILE A 36 7.40 1.17 2.41
N ASN A 37 7.39 -0.02 1.82
CA ASN A 37 8.51 -0.95 1.89
C ASN A 37 9.76 -0.38 1.23
N GLN A 38 9.62 0.25 0.07
CA GLN A 38 10.74 0.90 -0.63
C GLN A 38 11.32 2.04 0.20
N MET A 39 10.46 2.87 0.77
CA MET A 39 10.88 4.02 1.60
C MET A 39 11.57 3.55 2.88
N THR A 40 11.05 2.48 3.49
CA THR A 40 11.64 1.89 4.70
C THR A 40 13.06 1.40 4.42
N GLU A 41 13.27 0.73 3.29
CA GLU A 41 14.61 0.27 2.90
C GLU A 41 15.56 1.45 2.65
N LEU A 42 15.06 2.51 1.99
CA LEU A 42 15.86 3.71 1.77
C LEU A 42 16.30 4.35 3.09
N LEU A 43 15.40 4.43 4.06
CA LEU A 43 15.69 5.06 5.36
C LEU A 43 16.67 4.25 6.20
N LYS A 44 16.77 2.94 5.99
CA LYS A 44 17.80 2.12 6.63
C LYS A 44 19.19 2.53 6.19
N ILE A 45 19.34 2.95 4.93
CA ILE A 45 20.60 3.37 4.34
C ILE A 45 20.87 4.85 4.59
N HIS A 46 19.83 5.68 4.48
CA HIS A 46 19.92 7.15 4.56
C HIS A 46 19.08 7.69 5.70
N LYS A 47 19.57 7.54 6.93
CA LYS A 47 18.82 7.88 8.15
C LYS A 47 18.47 9.36 8.28
N HIS A 48 19.15 10.25 7.55
CA HIS A 48 18.96 11.69 7.68
C HIS A 48 17.98 12.29 6.67
N TYR A 49 17.26 11.46 5.90
CA TYR A 49 16.28 11.93 4.93
C TYR A 49 14.95 12.26 5.62
N LEU A 50 14.88 13.47 6.21
CA LEU A 50 13.70 13.93 6.96
C LEU A 50 12.44 13.96 6.10
N HIS A 51 12.55 14.41 4.83
CA HIS A 51 11.41 14.43 3.91
C HIS A 51 10.87 13.04 3.63
N SER A 52 11.77 12.06 3.51
CA SER A 52 11.36 10.66 3.30
C SER A 52 10.65 10.10 4.52
N ARG A 53 11.08 10.46 5.72
CA ARG A 53 10.39 10.04 6.95
C ARG A 53 8.98 10.61 7.03
N ARG A 54 8.81 11.90 6.70
CA ARG A 54 7.49 12.53 6.68
C ARG A 54 6.60 11.86 5.66
N GLY A 55 7.13 11.62 4.43
CA GLY A 55 6.38 10.93 3.39
C GLY A 55 5.97 9.52 3.80
N LEU A 56 6.86 8.79 4.47
CA LEU A 56 6.56 7.46 4.99
C LEU A 56 5.42 7.49 5.99
N LEU A 57 5.44 8.41 6.95
CA LEU A 57 4.39 8.54 7.96
C LEU A 57 3.04 8.89 7.31
N MET A 58 3.04 9.77 6.31
CA MET A 58 1.81 10.11 5.58
C MET A 58 1.24 8.91 4.85
N MET A 59 2.08 8.11 4.20
CA MET A 59 1.65 6.89 3.50
C MET A 59 1.12 5.84 4.46
N VAL A 60 1.76 5.64 5.60
CA VAL A 60 1.29 4.72 6.65
C VAL A 60 -0.07 5.14 7.17
N GLY A 61 -0.25 6.44 7.46
CA GLY A 61 -1.53 6.98 7.91
C GLY A 61 -2.63 6.80 6.88
N ARG A 62 -2.33 7.06 5.60
CA ARG A 62 -3.28 6.88 4.51
C ARG A 62 -3.68 5.42 4.34
N ARG A 63 -2.70 4.51 4.38
CA ARG A 63 -2.97 3.07 4.32
C ARG A 63 -3.87 2.62 5.46
N ARG A 64 -3.60 3.10 6.69
CA ARG A 64 -4.42 2.78 7.85
C ARG A 64 -5.87 3.19 7.66
N ARG A 65 -6.11 4.39 7.14
CA ARG A 65 -7.47 4.88 6.88
C ARG A 65 -8.17 4.05 5.81
N LEU A 66 -7.47 3.68 4.75
CA LEU A 66 -8.04 2.81 3.70
C LEU A 66 -8.37 1.43 4.23
N LEU A 67 -7.50 0.85 5.04
CA LEU A 67 -7.74 -0.46 5.66
C LEU A 67 -8.94 -0.41 6.61
N ALA A 68 -9.07 0.66 7.39
CA ALA A 68 -10.23 0.85 8.26
C ALA A 68 -11.53 0.92 7.46
N TYR A 69 -11.51 1.62 6.34
CA TYR A 69 -12.65 1.71 5.43
C TYR A 69 -13.05 0.33 4.87
N ILE A 70 -12.07 -0.42 4.38
CA ILE A 70 -12.30 -1.76 3.84
C ILE A 70 -12.86 -2.69 4.92
N SER A 71 -12.30 -2.66 6.11
CA SER A 71 -12.76 -3.47 7.25
C SER A 71 -14.22 -3.19 7.59
N LYS A 72 -14.63 -1.93 7.53
CA LYS A 72 -16.01 -1.54 7.76
C LYS A 72 -16.96 -2.01 6.67
N LYS A 73 -16.53 -1.91 5.42
CA LYS A 73 -17.36 -2.26 4.26
C LYS A 73 -17.50 -3.77 4.08
N SER A 74 -16.41 -4.51 4.24
CA SER A 74 -16.40 -5.94 4.04
C SER A 74 -15.25 -6.56 4.85
N PRO A 75 -15.54 -7.13 6.03
CA PRO A 75 -14.50 -7.81 6.82
C PRO A 75 -13.80 -8.95 6.08
N ASP A 76 -14.50 -9.64 5.19
CA ASP A 76 -13.91 -10.72 4.41
C ASP A 76 -12.86 -10.21 3.43
N ARG A 77 -13.15 -9.11 2.73
CA ARG A 77 -12.21 -8.46 1.82
C ARG A 77 -11.00 -7.93 2.58
N TYR A 78 -11.23 -7.38 3.76
CA TYR A 78 -10.16 -6.90 4.64
C TYR A 78 -9.21 -8.03 5.02
N ARG A 79 -9.77 -9.15 5.51
CA ARG A 79 -8.96 -10.31 5.90
C ARG A 79 -8.16 -10.89 4.74
N ALA A 80 -8.80 -11.01 3.57
CA ALA A 80 -8.12 -11.50 2.38
C ALA A 80 -6.95 -10.59 1.97
N LEU A 81 -7.14 -9.28 2.03
CA LEU A 81 -6.11 -8.31 1.68
C LEU A 81 -4.94 -8.35 2.69
N ILE A 82 -5.25 -8.38 3.99
CA ILE A 82 -4.22 -8.48 5.04
C ILE A 82 -3.37 -9.74 4.84
N ALA A 83 -4.00 -10.87 4.58
CA ALA A 83 -3.29 -12.12 4.34
C ALA A 83 -2.41 -12.05 3.11
N LYS A 84 -2.93 -11.48 2.00
CA LYS A 84 -2.21 -11.34 0.74
C LYS A 84 -0.97 -10.45 0.87
N LEU A 85 -1.08 -9.35 1.61
CA LEU A 85 0.00 -8.39 1.77
C LEU A 85 0.90 -8.69 2.97
N GLY A 86 0.56 -9.66 3.80
CA GLY A 86 1.34 -9.99 4.99
C GLY A 86 1.29 -8.89 6.05
N LEU A 87 0.21 -8.12 6.11
CA LEU A 87 0.08 -7.03 7.06
C LEU A 87 -0.50 -7.52 8.39
N ARG A 88 -0.20 -6.75 9.45
CA ARG A 88 -0.81 -6.98 10.76
C ARG A 88 -2.13 -6.24 10.87
N HIS A 89 -3.03 -6.77 11.67
CA HIS A 89 -4.30 -6.14 11.99
C HIS A 89 -4.12 -4.82 12.71
#